data_72ca12667ce20e3fb9d720c364a1dbb2
#
_entry.id   72ca12667ce20e3fb9d720c364a1dbb2
#
_cell.length_a   1.000
_cell.length_b   1.000
_cell.length_c   1.000
_cell.angle_alpha   90.00
_cell.angle_beta   90.00
_cell.angle_gamma   90.00
#
_symmetry.space_group_name_H-M   'P 1'
#
loop_
_entity.id
_entity.type
_entity.pdbx_description
1 polymer ?
#
loop_
_entity_poly.entity_id
_entity_poly.type
_entity_poly.pdbx_seq_one_letter_code
_entity_poly.pdbx_strand_id
1 'polypeptide(L)'
;MAKILLLGLDYSLADELSRVLRQLGQSVRIAPKRDGALDATDADLIFAGSGDLHDALAVSPKRPVIVTSRLPEVTAWLDALEDGAADYCGAPFEATQVRWLLNSALAA
;
A
#
# COMPACT_ATOMS: atom_id res chain seq x y z
N MET A 1 -3.98 16.13 3.02
CA MET A 1 -3.49 14.93 3.74
C MET A 1 -4.36 13.74 3.40
N ALA A 2 -3.77 12.67 2.92
CA ALA A 2 -4.50 11.45 2.58
C ALA A 2 -4.51 10.48 3.76
N LYS A 3 -5.53 9.64 3.78
CA LYS A 3 -5.64 8.55 4.75
C LYS A 3 -5.12 7.27 4.10
N ILE A 4 -4.04 6.74 4.62
CA ILE A 4 -3.34 5.58 4.06
C ILE A 4 -3.52 4.40 4.99
N LEU A 5 -3.91 3.25 4.42
CA LEU A 5 -4.01 1.99 5.15
C LEU A 5 -2.87 1.07 4.73
N LEU A 6 -2.16 0.52 5.71
CA LEU A 6 -1.15 -0.50 5.48
C LEU A 6 -1.75 -1.85 5.89
N LEU A 7 -1.96 -2.73 4.92
CA LEU A 7 -2.64 -4.00 5.13
C LEU A 7 -1.71 -5.19 4.96
N GLY A 8 -1.57 -5.98 5.99
CA GLY A 8 -0.86 -7.26 5.90
C GLY A 8 0.64 -7.16 5.74
N LEU A 9 1.24 -6.00 5.97
CA LEU A 9 2.70 -5.86 5.94
C LEU A 9 3.31 -6.41 7.23
N ASP A 10 4.50 -7.02 7.13
CA ASP A 10 5.20 -7.39 8.34
C ASP A 10 5.59 -6.13 9.12
N TYR A 11 5.91 -6.31 10.40
CA TYR A 11 6.15 -5.18 11.29
C TYR A 11 7.23 -4.23 10.76
N SER A 12 8.30 -4.79 10.25
CA SER A 12 9.44 -4.02 9.76
C SER A 12 9.07 -3.17 8.53
N LEU A 13 8.38 -3.76 7.57
CA LEU A 13 7.90 -3.04 6.39
C LEU A 13 6.91 -1.95 6.78
N ALA A 14 5.95 -2.29 7.64
CA ALA A 14 4.95 -1.33 8.09
C ALA A 14 5.60 -0.16 8.81
N ASP A 15 6.58 -0.42 9.66
CA ASP A 15 7.27 0.62 10.40
C ASP A 15 8.04 1.55 9.45
N GLU A 16 8.83 1.01 8.54
CA GLU A 16 9.59 1.80 7.59
C GLU A 16 8.68 2.67 6.72
N LEU A 17 7.67 2.06 6.16
CA LEU A 17 6.76 2.79 5.26
C LEU A 17 5.96 3.83 5.99
N SER A 18 5.47 3.53 7.20
CA SER A 18 4.70 4.49 7.97
C SER A 18 5.52 5.72 8.34
N ARG A 19 6.80 5.54 8.64
CA ARG A 19 7.68 6.68 8.92
C ARG A 19 7.80 7.62 7.73
N VAL A 20 8.02 7.05 6.55
CA VAL A 20 8.13 7.85 5.32
C VAL A 20 6.81 8.57 5.03
N LEU A 21 5.70 7.86 5.12
CA LEU A 21 4.38 8.46 4.85
C LEU A 21 4.06 9.60 5.82
N ARG A 22 4.38 9.42 7.10
CA ARG A 22 4.15 10.47 8.10
C ARG A 22 5.04 11.68 7.86
N GLN A 23 6.28 11.47 7.43
CA GLN A 23 7.16 12.57 7.04
C GLN A 23 6.59 13.36 5.87
N LEU A 24 5.84 12.70 5.00
CA LEU A 24 5.18 13.34 3.86
C LEU A 24 3.83 13.96 4.23
N GLY A 25 3.48 13.97 5.50
CA GLY A 25 2.25 14.60 5.98
C GLY A 25 1.01 13.74 5.86
N GLN A 26 1.15 12.45 5.64
CA GLN A 26 0.01 11.56 5.47
C GLN A 26 -0.45 10.96 6.80
N SER A 27 -1.73 10.63 6.89
CA SER A 27 -2.30 9.90 8.03
C SER A 27 -2.20 8.40 7.74
N VAL A 28 -1.67 7.62 8.68
CA VAL A 28 -1.38 6.21 8.47
C VAL A 28 -2.09 5.37 9.50
N ARG A 29 -2.77 4.32 9.03
CA ARG A 29 -3.33 3.28 9.88
C ARG A 29 -2.74 1.94 9.46
N ILE A 30 -2.32 1.14 10.42
CA ILE A 30 -1.74 -0.18 10.18
C ILE A 30 -2.76 -1.23 10.59
N ALA A 31 -3.11 -2.12 9.66
CA ALA A 31 -4.00 -3.23 9.95
C ALA A 31 -3.24 -4.55 9.83
N PRO A 32 -3.35 -5.43 10.83
CA PRO A 32 -2.72 -6.73 10.74
C PRO A 32 -3.42 -7.59 9.69
N LYS A 33 -2.66 -8.55 9.20
CA LYS A 33 -3.18 -9.50 8.23
C LYS A 33 -4.38 -10.26 8.82
N ARG A 34 -5.44 -10.38 8.02
CA ARG A 34 -6.63 -11.18 8.34
C ARG A 34 -7.44 -10.68 9.54
N ASP A 35 -7.45 -9.42 9.76
CA ASP A 35 -8.40 -8.86 10.68
C ASP A 35 -9.76 -8.81 9.99
N GLY A 36 -10.67 -9.68 10.38
CA GLY A 36 -11.99 -9.75 9.78
C GLY A 36 -12.86 -8.53 10.01
N ALA A 37 -12.45 -7.63 10.91
CA ALA A 37 -13.17 -6.40 11.18
C ALA A 37 -12.57 -5.21 10.42
N LEU A 38 -11.78 -5.45 9.40
CA LEU A 38 -11.09 -4.42 8.66
C LEU A 38 -12.07 -3.47 7.99
N ASP A 39 -12.02 -2.21 8.36
CA ASP A 39 -12.78 -1.16 7.73
C ASP A 39 -11.85 -0.25 6.95
N ALA A 40 -11.84 -0.39 5.64
CA ALA A 40 -11.03 0.40 4.73
C ALA A 40 -11.84 1.48 4.02
N THR A 41 -13.09 1.71 4.42
CA THR A 41 -13.98 2.61 3.69
C THR A 41 -13.53 4.05 3.69
N ASP A 42 -12.78 4.46 4.69
CA ASP A 42 -12.28 5.83 4.79
C ASP A 42 -10.82 5.98 4.35
N ALA A 43 -10.18 4.91 3.88
CA ALA A 43 -8.84 5.01 3.33
C ALA A 43 -8.87 5.55 1.91
N ASP A 44 -7.92 6.43 1.60
CA ASP A 44 -7.77 6.97 0.25
C ASP A 44 -6.87 6.09 -0.61
N LEU A 45 -5.97 5.36 0.03
CA LEU A 45 -4.98 4.51 -0.62
C LEU A 45 -4.62 3.36 0.30
N ILE A 46 -4.36 2.18 -0.28
CA ILE A 46 -3.96 1.00 0.48
C ILE A 46 -2.60 0.52 -0.02
N PHE A 47 -1.66 0.29 0.91
CA PHE A 47 -0.44 -0.45 0.62
C PHE A 47 -0.63 -1.85 1.19
N ALA A 48 -0.55 -2.87 0.35
CA ALA A 48 -0.79 -4.25 0.75
C ALA A 48 0.42 -5.13 0.47
N GLY A 49 0.63 -6.14 1.29
CA GLY A 49 1.63 -7.16 1.02
C GLY A 49 1.28 -7.95 -0.24
N SER A 50 2.28 -8.60 -0.84
CA SER A 50 2.08 -9.29 -2.13
C SER A 50 1.03 -10.40 -2.04
N GLY A 51 0.86 -11.02 -0.87
CA GLY A 51 -0.16 -12.05 -0.67
C GLY A 51 -1.53 -11.51 -0.30
N ASP A 52 -1.68 -10.20 -0.15
CA ASP A 52 -2.90 -9.58 0.36
C ASP A 52 -3.61 -8.69 -0.67
N LEU A 53 -3.14 -8.68 -1.91
CA LEU A 53 -3.72 -7.84 -2.95
C LEU A 53 -5.20 -8.13 -3.19
N HIS A 54 -5.56 -9.40 -3.31
CA HIS A 54 -6.95 -9.76 -3.56
C HIS A 54 -7.85 -9.36 -2.41
N ASP A 55 -7.40 -9.54 -1.17
CA ASP A 55 -8.16 -9.12 -0.01
C ASP A 55 -8.32 -7.60 0.03
N ALA A 56 -7.27 -6.86 -0.28
CA ALA A 56 -7.33 -5.40 -0.33
C ALA A 56 -8.30 -4.91 -1.39
N LEU A 57 -8.28 -5.50 -2.56
CA LEU A 57 -9.20 -5.14 -3.65
C LEU A 57 -10.64 -5.48 -3.29
N ALA A 58 -10.87 -6.60 -2.59
CA ALA A 58 -12.20 -6.99 -2.17
C ALA A 58 -12.79 -6.03 -1.12
N VAL A 59 -11.94 -5.57 -0.19
CA VAL A 59 -12.36 -4.67 0.88
C VAL A 59 -12.63 -3.26 0.35
N SER A 60 -11.85 -2.81 -0.64
CA SER A 60 -11.96 -1.46 -1.14
C SER A 60 -11.75 -1.43 -2.66
N PRO A 61 -12.75 -1.89 -3.45
CA PRO A 61 -12.57 -2.02 -4.89
C PRO A 61 -12.41 -0.70 -5.64
N LYS A 62 -12.79 0.41 -5.02
CA LYS A 62 -12.73 1.73 -5.67
C LYS A 62 -11.49 2.52 -5.30
N ARG A 63 -10.63 1.99 -4.44
CA ARG A 63 -9.44 2.70 -3.99
C ARG A 63 -8.20 2.07 -4.59
N PRO A 64 -7.18 2.86 -4.92
CA PRO A 64 -5.95 2.29 -5.44
C PRO A 64 -5.23 1.45 -4.40
N VAL A 65 -4.67 0.33 -4.83
CA VAL A 65 -3.87 -0.55 -3.99
C VAL A 65 -2.47 -0.64 -4.58
N ILE A 66 -1.47 -0.36 -3.75
CA ILE A 66 -0.07 -0.49 -4.13
C ILE A 66 0.49 -1.71 -3.42
N VAL A 67 1.02 -2.67 -4.17
CA VAL A 67 1.64 -3.86 -3.59
C VAL A 67 3.04 -3.51 -3.11
N THR A 68 3.40 -4.00 -1.92
CA THR A 68 4.64 -3.67 -1.25
C THR A 68 5.40 -4.92 -0.86
N SER A 69 6.71 -4.95 -1.12
CA SER A 69 7.56 -6.10 -0.85
C SER A 69 8.98 -5.67 -0.52
N ARG A 70 9.72 -6.54 0.18
CA ARG A 70 11.16 -6.35 0.42
C ARG A 70 12.01 -6.72 -0.77
N LEU A 71 11.54 -7.68 -1.56
CA LEU A 71 12.30 -8.22 -2.69
C LEU A 71 11.51 -7.99 -3.97
N PRO A 72 11.54 -6.75 -4.49
CA PRO A 72 10.79 -6.45 -5.70
C PRO A 72 11.42 -7.20 -6.89
N GLU A 73 10.63 -8.07 -7.50
CA GLU A 73 10.99 -8.76 -8.73
C GLU A 73 10.09 -8.27 -9.86
N VAL A 74 10.66 -8.16 -11.06
CA VAL A 74 9.92 -7.67 -12.21
C VAL A 74 8.68 -8.53 -12.48
N THR A 75 8.81 -9.84 -12.37
CA THR A 75 7.68 -10.76 -12.59
C THR A 75 6.56 -10.51 -11.57
N ALA A 76 6.92 -10.37 -10.30
CA ALA A 76 5.93 -10.11 -9.26
C ALA A 76 5.25 -8.76 -9.46
N TRP A 77 5.98 -7.76 -9.91
CA TRP A 77 5.44 -6.45 -10.24
C TRP A 77 4.41 -6.57 -11.36
N LEU A 78 4.78 -7.22 -12.46
CA LEU A 78 3.87 -7.37 -13.60
C LEU A 78 2.62 -8.17 -13.21
N ASP A 79 2.78 -9.24 -12.44
CA ASP A 79 1.64 -10.03 -11.96
C ASP A 79 0.70 -9.20 -11.09
N ALA A 80 1.25 -8.38 -10.20
CA ALA A 80 0.43 -7.50 -9.34
C ALA A 80 -0.37 -6.50 -10.17
N LEU A 81 0.24 -5.90 -11.19
CA LEU A 81 -0.45 -4.97 -12.06
C LEU A 81 -1.57 -5.65 -12.84
N GLU A 82 -1.32 -6.86 -13.35
CA GLU A 82 -2.34 -7.63 -14.05
C GLU A 82 -3.52 -7.99 -13.13
N ASP A 83 -3.24 -8.22 -11.85
CA ASP A 83 -4.27 -8.58 -10.86
C ASP A 83 -5.02 -7.39 -10.31
N GLY A 84 -4.71 -6.18 -10.76
CA GLY A 84 -5.47 -4.99 -10.41
C GLY A 84 -4.78 -3.99 -9.48
N ALA A 85 -3.52 -4.21 -9.13
CA ALA A 85 -2.77 -3.24 -8.35
C ALA A 85 -2.54 -1.96 -9.16
N ALA A 86 -2.60 -0.82 -8.48
CA ALA A 86 -2.31 0.46 -9.13
C ALA A 86 -0.82 0.63 -9.40
N ASP A 87 0.02 0.11 -8.51
CA ASP A 87 1.46 0.16 -8.66
C ASP A 87 2.12 -0.83 -7.69
N TYR A 88 3.44 -0.83 -7.67
CA TYR A 88 4.24 -1.72 -6.85
C TYR A 88 5.38 -0.89 -6.23
N CYS A 89 5.62 -1.09 -4.93
CA CYS A 89 6.64 -0.35 -4.20
C CYS A 89 7.53 -1.31 -3.43
N GLY A 90 8.84 -1.23 -3.65
CA GLY A 90 9.81 -2.09 -2.96
C GLY A 90 10.58 -1.34 -1.89
N ALA A 91 10.94 -2.05 -0.83
CA ALA A 91 11.87 -1.52 0.17
C ALA A 91 13.30 -1.55 -0.41
N PRO A 92 14.19 -0.66 0.03
CA PRO A 92 13.98 0.42 1.01
C PRO A 92 13.13 1.56 0.44
N PHE A 93 12.33 2.18 1.30
CA PHE A 93 11.41 3.23 0.87
C PHE A 93 12.10 4.59 0.88
N GLU A 94 12.08 5.25 -0.26
CA GLU A 94 12.61 6.61 -0.39
C GLU A 94 11.49 7.62 -0.47
N ALA A 95 11.61 8.72 0.25
CA ALA A 95 10.57 9.72 0.34
C ALA A 95 10.16 10.26 -1.03
N THR A 96 11.11 10.51 -1.92
CA THR A 96 10.83 11.02 -3.27
C THR A 96 10.00 10.03 -4.07
N GLN A 97 10.36 8.75 -4.02
CA GLN A 97 9.63 7.70 -4.72
C GLN A 97 8.23 7.53 -4.16
N VAL A 98 8.10 7.50 -2.84
CA VAL A 98 6.79 7.33 -2.19
C VAL A 98 5.89 8.51 -2.49
N ARG A 99 6.43 9.74 -2.48
CA ARG A 99 5.68 10.94 -2.86
C ARG A 99 5.16 10.83 -4.29
N TRP A 100 6.00 10.38 -5.20
CA TRP A 100 5.61 10.21 -6.59
C TRP A 100 4.47 9.20 -6.72
N LEU A 101 4.56 8.07 -6.01
CA LEU A 101 3.51 7.06 -6.01
C LEU A 101 2.19 7.61 -5.47
N LEU A 102 2.25 8.37 -4.37
CA LEU A 102 1.06 8.99 -3.80
C LEU A 102 0.40 9.95 -4.79
N ASN A 103 1.20 10.82 -5.41
CA ASN A 103 0.67 11.78 -6.36
C ASN A 103 0.06 11.08 -7.57
N SER A 104 0.71 10.05 -8.07
CA SER A 104 0.23 9.30 -9.22
C SER A 104 -1.06 8.52 -8.91
N ALA A 105 -1.11 7.86 -7.77
CA ALA A 105 -2.25 7.04 -7.40
C ALA A 105 -3.47 7.87 -6.96
N LEU A 106 -3.24 9.03 -6.36
CA LEU A 106 -4.31 9.88 -5.82
C LEU A 106 -4.75 10.97 -6.78
N ALA A 107 -4.10 11.11 -7.92
CA ALA A 107 -4.38 12.18 -8.88
C ALA A 107 -5.63 11.95 -9.72
N ALA A 108 -6.20 10.77 -9.65
CA ALA A 108 -7.35 10.43 -10.51
C ALA A 108 -8.65 11.09 -10.06
#